data_c1edc932deafc7c9b34845ad2515ad51
#
_entry.id   c1edc932deafc7c9b34845ad2515ad51
#
_cell.length_a   1.000
_cell.length_b   1.000
_cell.length_c   1.000
_cell.angle_alpha   90.00
_cell.angle_beta   90.00
_cell.angle_gamma   90.00
#
_symmetry.space_group_name_H-M   'P 1'
#
loop_
_entity.id
_entity.type
_entity.pdbx_description
1 polymer ?
#
loop_
_entity_poly.entity_id
_entity_poly.type
_entity_poly.pdbx_seq_one_letter_code
_entity_poly.pdbx_strand_id
1 'polypeptide(L)'
;MSIKNTLIRIAYSGCDSEARGHEVYPVLFTHPANADKDWAIKSLDPKITYFTREWGDNVDDWNSHNSPSRVARNWGEQAMLIQAQHYAAPRYPFTCYDVLCRTPRQHVGGCLWHSFDHQRGYHPDPFYGGVMDVFRQPKYAYYMFKAQRSPEKQDRLFETGPMVHIAHEMTPFSPKDVTVYSNCDEVRLTYNKGGKTWTYTKPATKEGMPSPVITFKDIYDFMIDKNMSMRKKKQDEVFLLAEGIIDGKVVATHEVRPARRPEKLLLWVDNENTDLKADGSDFVTVVAAIADKNGNIKRLNNYYVKFHVEGEGRILGGANILANPAPVKWGTAPVLIQSTLKPGKIKITASVLFEGSQMPASAVLELESKPAAHPLIYTESEAALIPMSSDSPFGQSAAKSASELEQERLLKERNAQRLKEVEKQQADFGEKK
;
A
#
# COMPACT_ATOMS: atom_id res chain seq x y z
N MET A 1 -31.84 19.88 12.71
CA MET A 1 -32.19 19.57 11.30
C MET A 1 -32.03 18.07 11.09
N SER A 2 -33.11 17.42 10.72
CA SER A 2 -33.18 15.96 10.63
C SER A 2 -32.47 15.48 9.34
N ILE A 3 -31.47 14.61 9.50
CA ILE A 3 -30.68 13.97 8.40
C ILE A 3 -31.55 13.00 7.55
N LYS A 4 -32.84 12.90 7.83
CA LYS A 4 -33.69 11.82 7.25
C LYS A 4 -34.09 11.98 5.78
N ASN A 5 -33.78 13.09 5.11
CA ASN A 5 -34.24 13.33 3.74
C ASN A 5 -33.14 13.69 2.71
N THR A 6 -31.88 13.48 3.03
CA THR A 6 -30.83 13.70 2.03
C THR A 6 -30.52 12.41 1.29
N LEU A 7 -31.39 12.05 0.37
CA LEU A 7 -31.08 11.09 -0.68
C LEU A 7 -30.12 11.79 -1.66
N ILE A 8 -28.83 11.56 -1.49
CA ILE A 8 -27.85 11.93 -2.51
C ILE A 8 -28.11 11.00 -3.70
N ARG A 9 -28.82 11.47 -4.68
CA ARG A 9 -28.93 10.79 -5.97
C ARG A 9 -27.65 11.06 -6.75
N ILE A 10 -26.76 10.08 -6.76
CA ILE A 10 -25.57 10.09 -7.58
C ILE A 10 -26.00 9.81 -9.00
N ALA A 11 -26.05 10.82 -9.84
CA ALA A 11 -26.17 10.61 -11.27
C ALA A 11 -24.82 10.23 -11.84
N TYR A 12 -24.67 8.99 -12.26
CA TYR A 12 -23.51 8.53 -12.98
C TYR A 12 -23.66 8.95 -14.45
N SER A 13 -22.96 9.98 -14.88
CA SER A 13 -22.69 10.21 -16.30
C SER A 13 -21.18 10.08 -16.52
N GLY A 14 -20.79 9.14 -17.36
CA GLY A 14 -19.42 9.10 -17.85
C GLY A 14 -19.13 10.40 -18.58
N CYS A 15 -18.14 11.14 -18.12
CA CYS A 15 -17.50 12.28 -18.80
C CYS A 15 -18.37 13.51 -19.13
N ASP A 16 -19.68 13.46 -19.09
CA ASP A 16 -20.53 14.59 -19.45
C ASP A 16 -21.22 15.23 -18.23
N SER A 17 -20.99 16.51 -18.11
CA SER A 17 -21.34 17.41 -17.02
C SER A 17 -22.83 17.68 -16.86
N GLU A 18 -23.73 16.99 -17.51
CA GLU A 18 -25.14 17.31 -17.51
C GLU A 18 -26.02 16.14 -17.04
N ALA A 19 -26.11 15.96 -15.73
CA ALA A 19 -27.28 15.30 -15.16
C ALA A 19 -28.44 16.31 -15.11
N ARG A 20 -29.16 16.46 -16.20
CA ARG A 20 -30.35 17.32 -16.26
C ARG A 20 -31.51 16.64 -15.52
N GLY A 21 -32.09 17.34 -14.58
CA GLY A 21 -33.49 17.18 -14.25
C GLY A 21 -33.83 16.51 -12.93
N HIS A 22 -33.11 16.75 -11.85
CA HIS A 22 -33.61 16.40 -10.53
C HIS A 22 -33.42 17.54 -9.51
N GLU A 23 -34.50 17.94 -8.90
CA GLU A 23 -34.64 19.08 -7.97
C GLU A 23 -33.94 18.94 -6.62
N VAL A 24 -33.06 17.96 -6.42
CA VAL A 24 -32.49 17.69 -5.11
C VAL A 24 -30.97 17.61 -5.21
N TYR A 25 -30.31 18.74 -4.90
CA TYR A 25 -28.87 18.86 -4.65
C TYR A 25 -27.98 18.22 -5.73
N PRO A 26 -27.80 18.85 -6.87
CA PRO A 26 -26.91 18.33 -7.89
C PRO A 26 -25.47 18.29 -7.35
N VAL A 27 -24.96 17.09 -7.12
CA VAL A 27 -23.53 16.87 -6.95
C VAL A 27 -23.00 16.59 -8.35
N LEU A 28 -22.29 17.53 -8.91
CA LEU A 28 -21.62 17.35 -10.18
C LEU A 28 -20.28 16.65 -9.96
N PHE A 29 -20.10 15.50 -10.58
CA PHE A 29 -18.81 14.84 -10.66
C PHE A 29 -17.98 15.52 -11.73
N THR A 30 -16.95 16.25 -11.31
CA THR A 30 -15.98 16.81 -12.24
C THR A 30 -14.86 15.82 -12.48
N HIS A 31 -14.41 15.72 -13.72
CA HIS A 31 -13.17 15.01 -13.98
C HIS A 31 -11.99 15.87 -13.55
N PRO A 32 -11.06 15.34 -12.77
CA PRO A 32 -9.98 16.11 -12.15
C PRO A 32 -9.06 16.83 -13.14
N ALA A 33 -8.86 16.29 -14.32
CA ALA A 33 -8.02 16.90 -15.38
C ALA A 33 -8.44 18.34 -15.74
N ASN A 34 -9.62 18.76 -15.32
CA ASN A 34 -10.12 20.10 -15.58
C ASN A 34 -9.98 21.03 -14.38
N ALA A 35 -9.63 20.55 -13.20
CA ALA A 35 -9.64 21.34 -11.96
C ALA A 35 -8.47 22.33 -11.86
N ASP A 36 -7.38 22.10 -12.55
CA ASP A 36 -6.19 22.96 -12.57
C ASP A 36 -6.25 24.08 -13.64
N LYS A 37 -7.30 24.07 -14.46
CA LYS A 37 -7.49 25.15 -15.44
C LYS A 37 -8.35 26.23 -14.83
N ASP A 38 -7.86 27.44 -14.84
CA ASP A 38 -8.57 28.64 -14.36
C ASP A 38 -10.03 28.72 -14.84
N TRP A 39 -10.32 28.26 -16.05
CA TRP A 39 -11.67 28.29 -16.60
C TRP A 39 -12.60 27.27 -15.91
N ALA A 40 -12.09 26.10 -15.51
CA ALA A 40 -12.90 25.10 -14.82
C ALA A 40 -13.34 25.61 -13.44
N ILE A 41 -12.45 26.27 -12.71
CA ILE A 41 -12.75 26.89 -11.42
C ILE A 41 -13.71 28.08 -11.58
N LYS A 42 -13.50 28.92 -12.62
CA LYS A 42 -14.33 30.11 -12.89
C LYS A 42 -15.71 29.77 -13.44
N SER A 43 -15.88 28.61 -14.06
CA SER A 43 -17.16 28.15 -14.62
C SER A 43 -18.04 27.38 -13.63
N LEU A 44 -17.56 27.12 -12.40
CA LEU A 44 -18.35 26.44 -11.37
C LEU A 44 -19.55 27.30 -10.96
N ASP A 45 -20.75 26.74 -11.07
CA ASP A 45 -21.94 27.39 -10.53
C ASP A 45 -21.85 27.46 -9.00
N PRO A 46 -21.87 28.66 -8.39
CA PRO A 46 -21.75 28.82 -6.95
C PRO A 46 -22.90 28.20 -6.14
N LYS A 47 -23.98 27.79 -6.82
CA LYS A 47 -25.13 27.14 -6.21
C LYS A 47 -25.04 25.62 -6.22
N ILE A 48 -24.03 25.05 -6.89
CA ILE A 48 -23.87 23.62 -7.08
C ILE A 48 -22.70 23.12 -6.23
N THR A 49 -22.90 22.02 -5.56
CA THR A 49 -21.82 21.29 -4.86
C THR A 49 -21.13 20.35 -5.82
N TYR A 50 -19.81 20.37 -5.82
CA TYR A 50 -18.97 19.54 -6.69
C TYR A 50 -18.23 18.49 -5.88
N PHE A 51 -18.07 17.30 -6.47
CA PHE A 51 -17.30 16.23 -5.91
C PHE A 51 -16.49 15.55 -7.04
N THR A 52 -15.20 15.32 -6.84
CA THR A 52 -14.38 14.60 -7.79
C THR A 52 -14.51 13.11 -7.55
N ARG A 53 -15.18 12.40 -8.46
CA ARG A 53 -15.41 10.96 -8.34
C ARG A 53 -14.10 10.17 -8.28
N GLU A 54 -13.15 10.55 -9.12
CA GLU A 54 -11.90 9.82 -9.32
C GLU A 54 -10.79 10.78 -9.70
N TRP A 55 -9.65 10.68 -9.03
CA TRP A 55 -8.48 11.48 -9.33
C TRP A 55 -7.18 10.69 -9.03
N GLY A 56 -6.05 11.18 -9.52
CA GLY A 56 -4.71 10.69 -9.22
C GLY A 56 -4.15 9.71 -10.25
N ASP A 57 -4.99 8.97 -10.98
CA ASP A 57 -4.49 8.07 -12.00
C ASP A 57 -4.10 8.83 -13.27
N ASN A 58 -2.84 8.77 -13.61
CA ASN A 58 -2.31 9.29 -14.86
C ASN A 58 -2.08 8.13 -15.81
N VAL A 59 -2.83 8.09 -16.88
CA VAL A 59 -2.83 6.99 -17.85
C VAL A 59 -2.44 7.53 -19.21
N ASP A 60 -1.27 7.18 -19.70
CA ASP A 60 -0.88 7.47 -21.08
C ASP A 60 -1.68 6.61 -22.05
N ASP A 61 -1.93 5.36 -21.69
CA ASP A 61 -2.90 4.47 -22.30
C ASP A 61 -3.47 3.49 -21.25
N TRP A 62 -4.59 2.84 -21.57
CA TRP A 62 -5.26 1.92 -20.66
C TRP A 62 -4.44 0.67 -20.30
N ASN A 63 -3.49 0.31 -21.12
CA ASN A 63 -2.58 -0.83 -20.94
C ASN A 63 -1.25 -0.40 -20.32
N SER A 64 -1.00 0.90 -20.17
CA SER A 64 0.24 1.39 -19.61
C SER A 64 0.36 1.06 -18.12
N HIS A 65 1.42 0.34 -17.78
CA HIS A 65 1.85 0.13 -16.41
C HIS A 65 2.96 1.10 -15.98
N ASN A 66 3.44 1.92 -16.91
CA ASN A 66 4.56 2.84 -16.74
C ASN A 66 4.08 4.27 -16.55
N SER A 67 3.34 4.52 -15.50
CA SER A 67 2.86 5.85 -15.17
C SER A 67 3.32 6.25 -13.77
N PRO A 68 3.51 7.55 -13.49
CA PRO A 68 3.93 7.98 -12.16
C PRO A 68 2.92 7.62 -11.06
N SER A 69 1.66 7.39 -11.41
CA SER A 69 0.64 6.92 -10.45
C SER A 69 0.66 5.40 -10.23
N ARG A 70 1.22 4.62 -11.16
CA ARG A 70 1.16 3.16 -11.15
C ARG A 70 2.50 2.55 -10.81
N VAL A 71 2.77 2.40 -9.53
CA VAL A 71 4.05 1.96 -9.00
C VAL A 71 3.87 0.78 -8.06
N ALA A 72 4.44 -0.37 -8.41
CA ALA A 72 4.53 -1.50 -7.51
C ALA A 72 5.54 -1.23 -6.38
N ARG A 73 5.20 -1.62 -5.15
CA ARG A 73 6.05 -1.42 -3.97
C ARG A 73 7.45 -2.03 -4.14
N ASN A 74 7.53 -3.17 -4.80
CA ASN A 74 8.79 -3.88 -5.04
C ASN A 74 9.69 -3.26 -6.12
N TRP A 75 9.24 -2.22 -6.82
CA TRP A 75 10.13 -1.43 -7.70
C TRP A 75 11.06 -0.51 -6.91
N GLY A 76 10.82 -0.40 -5.61
CA GLY A 76 11.72 0.21 -4.67
C GLY A 76 11.47 1.69 -4.42
N GLU A 77 12.39 2.28 -3.72
CA GLU A 77 12.31 3.58 -3.10
C GLU A 77 12.03 4.72 -4.09
N GLN A 78 12.81 4.80 -5.15
CA GLN A 78 12.68 5.91 -6.10
C GLN A 78 11.33 5.89 -6.83
N ALA A 79 10.85 4.71 -7.20
CA ALA A 79 9.55 4.56 -7.84
C ALA A 79 8.41 4.99 -6.89
N MET A 80 8.47 4.58 -5.63
CA MET A 80 7.49 4.99 -4.62
C MET A 80 7.53 6.49 -4.30
N LEU A 81 8.71 7.12 -4.35
CA LEU A 81 8.85 8.58 -4.21
C LEU A 81 8.19 9.32 -5.40
N ILE A 82 8.37 8.82 -6.62
CA ILE A 82 7.71 9.37 -7.81
C ILE A 82 6.20 9.31 -7.66
N GLN A 83 5.64 8.17 -7.24
CA GLN A 83 4.21 8.03 -7.00
C GLN A 83 3.69 9.01 -5.93
N ALA A 84 4.36 9.09 -4.80
CA ALA A 84 3.97 9.99 -3.72
C ALA A 84 4.03 11.47 -4.16
N GLN A 85 5.06 11.86 -4.91
CA GLN A 85 5.17 13.20 -5.47
C GLN A 85 4.06 13.49 -6.50
N HIS A 86 3.73 12.51 -7.34
CA HIS A 86 2.64 12.65 -8.30
C HIS A 86 1.29 12.90 -7.60
N TYR A 87 0.98 12.15 -6.56
CA TYR A 87 -0.25 12.34 -5.79
C TYR A 87 -0.27 13.63 -4.97
N ALA A 88 0.88 14.11 -4.52
CA ALA A 88 0.99 15.36 -3.77
C ALA A 88 0.85 16.59 -4.67
N ALA A 89 1.81 16.78 -5.54
CA ALA A 89 1.92 17.94 -6.43
C ALA A 89 2.76 17.55 -7.67
N PRO A 90 2.16 17.03 -8.72
CA PRO A 90 2.88 16.56 -9.90
C PRO A 90 3.51 17.72 -10.67
N ARG A 91 4.57 17.41 -11.38
CA ARG A 91 5.27 18.36 -12.23
C ARG A 91 4.41 18.86 -13.41
N TYR A 92 3.49 18.02 -13.87
CA TYR A 92 2.54 18.33 -14.94
C TYR A 92 1.16 18.62 -14.37
N PRO A 93 0.30 19.37 -15.07
CA PRO A 93 -1.02 19.76 -14.58
C PRO A 93 -2.00 18.57 -14.57
N PHE A 94 -1.77 17.64 -13.67
CA PHE A 94 -2.72 16.60 -13.31
C PHE A 94 -3.39 16.96 -11.99
N THR A 95 -4.58 16.44 -11.77
CA THR A 95 -5.22 16.56 -10.49
C THR A 95 -4.42 15.81 -9.44
N CYS A 96 -4.04 16.54 -8.43
CA CYS A 96 -3.30 16.06 -7.29
C CYS A 96 -3.92 16.60 -6.01
N TYR A 97 -3.42 16.17 -4.87
CA TYR A 97 -3.97 16.58 -3.60
C TYR A 97 -3.83 18.09 -3.35
N ASP A 98 -2.72 18.69 -3.76
CA ASP A 98 -2.50 20.14 -3.66
C ASP A 98 -3.55 20.93 -4.44
N VAL A 99 -3.87 20.53 -5.68
CA VAL A 99 -4.91 21.15 -6.51
C VAL A 99 -6.29 21.00 -5.86
N LEU A 100 -6.61 19.81 -5.33
CA LEU A 100 -7.89 19.60 -4.62
C LEU A 100 -8.02 20.52 -3.40
N CYS A 101 -6.94 20.76 -2.67
CA CYS A 101 -6.94 21.66 -1.51
C CYS A 101 -7.12 23.14 -1.89
N ARG A 102 -6.86 23.52 -3.14
CA ARG A 102 -7.02 24.89 -3.66
C ARG A 102 -8.39 25.16 -4.30
N THR A 103 -9.23 24.13 -4.43
CA THR A 103 -10.54 24.28 -5.04
C THR A 103 -11.49 25.10 -4.17
N PRO A 104 -12.50 25.79 -4.76
CA PRO A 104 -13.51 26.54 -4.03
C PRO A 104 -14.29 25.68 -3.02
N ARG A 105 -14.88 26.31 -2.00
CA ARG A 105 -15.60 25.61 -0.91
C ARG A 105 -16.75 24.73 -1.37
N GLN A 106 -17.37 25.01 -2.51
CA GLN A 106 -18.41 24.16 -3.10
C GLN A 106 -17.86 22.82 -3.63
N HIS A 107 -16.56 22.69 -3.82
CA HIS A 107 -15.93 21.41 -4.08
C HIS A 107 -15.65 20.70 -2.75
N VAL A 108 -16.47 19.70 -2.43
CA VAL A 108 -16.49 19.09 -1.09
C VAL A 108 -15.55 17.90 -0.93
N GLY A 109 -14.80 17.57 -1.96
CA GLY A 109 -13.76 16.51 -1.90
C GLY A 109 -13.69 15.63 -3.13
N GLY A 110 -12.99 14.53 -3.01
CA GLY A 110 -12.82 13.57 -4.09
C GLY A 110 -12.26 12.23 -3.63
N CYS A 111 -12.42 11.21 -4.48
CA CYS A 111 -11.90 9.87 -4.26
C CYS A 111 -10.61 9.66 -5.04
N LEU A 112 -9.55 9.29 -4.33
CA LEU A 112 -8.33 8.86 -4.97
C LEU A 112 -8.53 7.52 -5.69
N TRP A 113 -8.08 7.42 -6.89
CA TRP A 113 -7.92 6.15 -7.58
C TRP A 113 -6.44 5.72 -7.50
N HIS A 114 -6.05 4.86 -6.50
CA HIS A 114 -6.94 4.29 -5.48
C HIS A 114 -6.18 3.91 -4.18
N SER A 115 -6.87 3.24 -3.24
CA SER A 115 -6.29 2.92 -1.93
C SER A 115 -5.33 1.73 -1.97
N PHE A 116 -5.67 0.65 -2.71
CA PHE A 116 -4.91 -0.60 -2.76
C PHE A 116 -4.60 -0.99 -4.21
N ASP A 117 -3.44 -1.59 -4.43
CA ASP A 117 -3.22 -2.31 -5.68
C ASP A 117 -4.27 -3.41 -5.83
N HIS A 118 -4.79 -3.61 -7.03
CA HIS A 118 -5.83 -4.60 -7.25
C HIS A 118 -5.77 -5.20 -8.65
N GLN A 119 -6.29 -6.42 -8.79
CA GLN A 119 -6.38 -7.09 -10.08
C GLN A 119 -7.63 -6.64 -10.83
N ARG A 120 -7.46 -6.18 -12.07
CA ARG A 120 -8.57 -5.77 -12.96
C ARG A 120 -9.05 -6.88 -13.91
N GLY A 121 -8.32 -7.98 -14.01
CA GLY A 121 -8.69 -9.13 -14.82
C GLY A 121 -8.34 -9.07 -16.31
N TYR A 122 -7.86 -7.96 -16.84
CA TYR A 122 -7.47 -7.80 -18.23
C TYR A 122 -5.94 -7.73 -18.45
N HIS A 123 -5.17 -7.77 -17.39
CA HIS A 123 -3.71 -7.84 -17.43
C HIS A 123 -3.21 -8.84 -16.37
N PRO A 124 -2.12 -9.58 -16.63
CA PRO A 124 -1.57 -10.54 -15.66
C PRO A 124 -1.07 -9.87 -14.39
N ASP A 125 -0.55 -8.66 -14.47
CA ASP A 125 -0.11 -7.89 -13.32
C ASP A 125 -1.24 -7.12 -12.66
N PRO A 126 -1.21 -6.92 -11.32
CA PRO A 126 -2.10 -6.02 -10.63
C PRO A 126 -1.98 -4.58 -11.14
N PHE A 127 -3.04 -3.82 -10.98
CA PHE A 127 -3.03 -2.39 -11.18
C PHE A 127 -2.37 -1.71 -9.98
N TYR A 128 -1.20 -1.11 -10.18
CA TYR A 128 -0.32 -0.64 -9.12
C TYR A 128 -0.57 0.81 -8.65
N GLY A 129 -1.75 1.35 -8.87
CA GLY A 129 -2.11 2.72 -8.46
C GLY A 129 -2.43 2.90 -6.98
N GLY A 130 -2.41 1.84 -6.17
CA GLY A 130 -2.69 1.92 -4.75
C GLY A 130 -1.64 2.71 -3.96
N VAL A 131 -2.07 3.38 -2.88
CA VAL A 131 -1.16 3.94 -1.88
C VAL A 131 -0.58 2.85 -0.96
N MET A 132 -1.20 1.66 -0.98
CA MET A 132 -0.74 0.41 -0.38
C MET A 132 -0.74 -0.70 -1.44
N ASP A 133 0.06 -1.74 -1.24
CA ASP A 133 0.04 -2.91 -2.11
C ASP A 133 -1.20 -3.80 -1.85
N VAL A 134 -1.34 -4.90 -2.59
CA VAL A 134 -2.48 -5.84 -2.46
C VAL A 134 -2.60 -6.47 -1.07
N PHE A 135 -1.53 -6.47 -0.29
CA PHE A 135 -1.47 -6.99 1.08
C PHE A 135 -1.51 -5.87 2.13
N ARG A 136 -1.95 -4.67 1.76
CA ARG A 136 -2.04 -3.48 2.61
C ARG A 136 -0.71 -2.95 3.13
N GLN A 137 0.43 -3.40 2.57
CA GLN A 137 1.71 -2.84 2.95
C GLN A 137 1.87 -1.44 2.36
N PRO A 138 2.20 -0.43 3.19
CA PRO A 138 2.23 0.95 2.74
C PRO A 138 3.35 1.22 1.74
N LYS A 139 3.05 2.06 0.76
CA LYS A 139 4.01 2.77 -0.08
C LYS A 139 4.25 4.17 0.50
N TYR A 140 5.19 4.93 -0.05
CA TYR A 140 5.44 6.28 0.47
C TYR A 140 4.26 7.23 0.31
N ALA A 141 3.42 7.03 -0.70
CA ALA A 141 2.17 7.79 -0.85
C ALA A 141 1.22 7.66 0.35
N TYR A 142 1.19 6.50 1.02
CA TYR A 142 0.42 6.32 2.25
C TYR A 142 0.85 7.31 3.34
N TYR A 143 2.15 7.44 3.57
CA TYR A 143 2.67 8.36 4.59
C TYR A 143 2.51 9.83 4.19
N MET A 144 2.60 10.12 2.89
CA MET A 144 2.30 11.44 2.36
C MET A 144 0.84 11.85 2.68
N PHE A 145 -0.13 10.97 2.47
CA PHE A 145 -1.54 11.24 2.84
C PHE A 145 -1.77 11.24 4.35
N LYS A 146 -1.11 10.35 5.09
CA LYS A 146 -1.19 10.33 6.55
C LYS A 146 -0.74 11.66 7.16
N ALA A 147 0.27 12.30 6.58
CA ALA A 147 0.74 13.61 6.98
C ALA A 147 -0.28 14.75 6.73
N GLN A 148 -1.35 14.53 5.96
CA GLN A 148 -2.37 15.54 5.76
C GLN A 148 -3.43 15.54 6.87
N ARG A 149 -3.39 14.59 7.79
CA ARG A 149 -4.31 14.52 8.94
C ARG A 149 -3.91 15.55 10.02
N SER A 150 -4.89 15.91 10.87
CA SER A 150 -4.61 16.77 12.02
C SER A 150 -3.52 16.19 12.93
N PRO A 151 -2.58 17.02 13.41
CA PRO A 151 -1.64 16.60 14.46
C PRO A 151 -2.31 16.43 15.82
N GLU A 152 -3.54 16.91 16.01
CA GLU A 152 -4.30 16.70 17.23
C GLU A 152 -4.71 15.23 17.35
N LYS A 153 -4.39 14.62 18.48
CA LYS A 153 -4.86 13.27 18.78
C LYS A 153 -6.35 13.29 19.05
N GLN A 154 -7.12 12.57 18.26
CA GLN A 154 -8.56 12.43 18.40
C GLN A 154 -8.93 10.97 18.60
N ASP A 155 -9.92 10.71 19.45
CA ASP A 155 -10.51 9.38 19.60
C ASP A 155 -11.50 9.14 18.45
N ARG A 156 -10.99 8.57 17.37
CA ARG A 156 -11.72 8.27 16.12
C ARG A 156 -11.36 6.90 15.59
N LEU A 157 -12.16 6.42 14.65
CA LEU A 157 -11.92 5.16 13.93
C LEU A 157 -10.63 5.18 13.08
N PHE A 158 -10.05 6.34 12.82
CA PHE A 158 -8.80 6.47 12.09
C PHE A 158 -7.74 7.17 12.92
N GLU A 159 -6.51 6.74 12.73
CA GLU A 159 -5.35 7.25 13.45
C GLU A 159 -5.11 8.74 13.15
N THR A 160 -5.06 9.55 14.19
CA THR A 160 -4.65 10.96 14.16
C THR A 160 -3.51 11.19 15.15
N GLY A 161 -2.93 12.37 15.13
CA GLY A 161 -1.85 12.77 16.02
C GLY A 161 -0.61 13.21 15.26
N PRO A 162 0.42 13.67 15.98
CA PRO A 162 1.66 14.10 15.38
C PRO A 162 2.37 12.93 14.69
N MET A 163 2.89 13.17 13.49
CA MET A 163 3.68 12.20 12.76
C MET A 163 4.84 12.83 12.01
N VAL A 164 5.90 12.07 11.88
CA VAL A 164 7.02 12.32 10.97
C VAL A 164 7.47 10.99 10.38
N HIS A 165 7.74 10.94 9.08
CA HIS A 165 8.20 9.74 8.38
C HIS A 165 9.28 10.07 7.36
N ILE A 166 10.43 9.44 7.50
CA ILE A 166 11.54 9.53 6.55
C ILE A 166 11.24 8.53 5.42
N ALA A 167 11.05 9.02 4.21
CA ALA A 167 10.90 8.18 3.02
C ALA A 167 12.26 7.94 2.37
N HIS A 168 13.10 7.16 3.07
CA HIS A 168 14.47 6.85 2.68
C HIS A 168 14.92 5.57 3.38
N GLU A 169 15.64 4.68 2.69
CA GLU A 169 16.01 3.36 3.22
C GLU A 169 17.53 3.19 3.47
N MET A 170 18.31 4.21 3.22
CA MET A 170 19.76 4.19 3.37
C MET A 170 20.44 3.00 2.67
N THR A 171 19.96 2.66 1.48
CA THR A 171 20.53 1.61 0.63
C THR A 171 21.59 2.19 -0.33
N PRO A 172 22.40 1.35 -1.01
CA PRO A 172 23.31 1.82 -2.06
C PRO A 172 22.60 2.51 -3.23
N PHE A 173 21.30 2.31 -3.39
CA PHE A 173 20.50 2.88 -4.48
C PHE A 173 19.56 4.00 -4.01
N SER A 174 19.59 4.34 -2.73
CA SER A 174 18.80 5.45 -2.19
C SER A 174 19.27 6.79 -2.77
N PRO A 175 18.35 7.73 -3.00
CA PRO A 175 18.71 9.06 -3.51
C PRO A 175 19.57 9.84 -2.52
N LYS A 176 20.28 10.83 -3.00
CA LYS A 176 21.01 11.78 -2.11
C LYS A 176 20.05 12.66 -1.33
N ASP A 177 18.96 13.02 -1.92
CA ASP A 177 17.90 13.81 -1.30
C ASP A 177 17.11 12.96 -0.31
N VAL A 178 16.81 13.49 0.86
CA VAL A 178 16.00 12.83 1.88
C VAL A 178 14.62 13.46 1.91
N THR A 179 13.60 12.68 1.57
CA THR A 179 12.19 13.09 1.63
C THR A 179 11.60 12.75 2.99
N VAL A 180 10.86 13.69 3.57
CA VAL A 180 10.16 13.52 4.86
C VAL A 180 8.72 13.98 4.72
N TYR A 181 7.80 13.20 5.30
CA TYR A 181 6.38 13.56 5.44
C TYR A 181 6.07 13.84 6.90
N SER A 182 5.43 14.97 7.19
CA SER A 182 5.09 15.34 8.56
C SER A 182 3.91 16.30 8.59
N ASN A 183 3.08 16.18 9.63
CA ASN A 183 2.04 17.15 9.95
C ASN A 183 2.44 18.14 11.07
N CYS A 184 3.70 18.06 11.55
CA CYS A 184 4.22 18.97 12.55
C CYS A 184 4.57 20.35 11.95
N ASP A 185 4.75 21.34 12.81
CA ASP A 185 5.06 22.72 12.40
C ASP A 185 6.51 22.85 11.92
N GLU A 186 7.39 22.08 12.52
CA GLU A 186 8.80 22.04 12.18
C GLU A 186 9.30 20.60 12.11
N VAL A 187 10.24 20.34 11.22
CA VAL A 187 10.96 19.05 11.12
C VAL A 187 12.46 19.30 11.18
N ARG A 188 13.11 18.62 12.10
CA ARG A 188 14.57 18.61 12.21
C ARG A 188 15.11 17.25 11.77
N LEU A 189 15.96 17.24 10.74
CA LEU A 189 16.63 16.05 10.23
C LEU A 189 18.09 16.04 10.66
N THR A 190 18.53 14.96 11.28
CA THR A 190 19.92 14.72 11.65
C THR A 190 20.48 13.53 10.86
N TYR A 191 21.67 13.70 10.28
CA TYR A 191 22.37 12.65 9.56
C TYR A 191 23.64 12.27 10.32
N ASN A 192 23.67 11.06 10.82
CA ASN A 192 24.74 10.45 11.63
C ASN A 192 24.96 11.13 13.00
N LYS A 193 25.53 10.41 13.94
CA LYS A 193 25.82 10.90 15.28
C LYS A 193 26.89 12.01 15.23
N GLY A 194 26.54 13.17 15.80
CA GLY A 194 27.40 14.36 15.74
C GLY A 194 27.57 14.94 14.34
N GLY A 195 26.71 14.53 13.40
CA GLY A 195 26.67 15.03 12.05
C GLY A 195 25.90 16.35 11.90
N LYS A 196 25.61 16.70 10.65
CA LYS A 196 24.85 17.90 10.33
C LYS A 196 23.37 17.72 10.63
N THR A 197 22.71 18.82 10.93
CA THR A 197 21.28 18.93 11.17
C THR A 197 20.69 19.98 10.24
N TRP A 198 19.52 19.71 9.70
CA TRP A 198 18.75 20.61 8.85
C TRP A 198 17.37 20.79 9.45
N THR A 199 16.83 21.98 9.34
CA THR A 199 15.50 22.31 9.84
C THR A 199 14.62 22.79 8.71
N TYR A 200 13.39 22.31 8.67
CA TYR A 200 12.29 22.79 7.82
C TYR A 200 11.21 23.35 8.71
N THR A 201 10.76 24.54 8.42
CA THR A 201 9.61 25.17 9.08
C THR A 201 8.46 25.28 8.10
N LYS A 202 7.29 24.79 8.50
CA LYS A 202 6.09 24.82 7.69
C LYS A 202 5.67 26.28 7.40
N PRO A 203 5.38 26.63 6.15
CA PRO A 203 4.90 27.95 5.80
C PRO A 203 3.61 28.32 6.55
N ALA A 204 3.52 29.56 7.00
CA ALA A 204 2.32 30.08 7.68
C ALA A 204 1.09 30.21 6.74
N THR A 205 1.32 30.33 5.44
CA THR A 205 0.28 30.41 4.40
C THR A 205 -0.36 29.04 4.18
N LYS A 206 -1.66 28.94 4.36
CA LYS A 206 -2.45 27.70 4.25
C LYS A 206 -3.06 27.51 2.85
N GLU A 207 -2.34 27.83 1.80
CA GLU A 207 -2.79 27.50 0.45
C GLU A 207 -2.29 26.12 0.02
N GLY A 208 -3.18 25.31 -0.56
CA GLY A 208 -2.87 23.97 -1.03
C GLY A 208 -2.81 22.92 0.07
N MET A 209 -1.88 21.98 -0.04
CA MET A 209 -1.72 20.89 0.91
C MET A 209 -1.47 21.38 2.35
N PRO A 210 -2.20 20.85 3.35
CA PRO A 210 -1.95 21.17 4.76
C PRO A 210 -0.53 20.90 5.21
N SER A 211 0.09 19.85 4.67
CA SER A 211 1.46 19.42 4.99
C SER A 211 2.24 19.15 3.70
N PRO A 212 3.00 20.12 3.20
CA PRO A 212 3.80 19.97 1.99
C PRO A 212 4.84 18.85 2.11
N VAL A 213 5.24 18.28 0.98
CA VAL A 213 6.36 17.32 0.92
C VAL A 213 7.65 18.04 1.24
N ILE A 214 8.38 17.54 2.23
CA ILE A 214 9.66 18.10 2.68
C ILE A 214 10.78 17.34 1.99
N THR A 215 11.70 18.05 1.33
CA THR A 215 12.88 17.44 0.72
C THR A 215 14.14 18.16 1.15
N PHE A 216 14.98 17.47 1.89
CA PHE A 216 16.31 17.93 2.24
C PHE A 216 17.29 17.50 1.15
N LYS A 217 17.98 18.48 0.54
CA LYS A 217 18.82 18.27 -0.63
C LYS A 217 20.25 17.84 -0.27
N ASP A 218 20.82 16.92 -1.07
CA ASP A 218 22.22 16.47 -0.99
C ASP A 218 22.66 16.03 0.41
N ILE A 219 21.83 15.24 1.09
CA ILE A 219 22.08 14.78 2.46
C ILE A 219 22.85 13.47 2.48
N TYR A 220 22.34 12.46 1.75
CA TYR A 220 22.80 11.07 1.86
C TYR A 220 23.95 10.75 0.93
N ASP A 221 24.99 10.09 1.47
CA ASP A 221 26.07 9.49 0.70
C ASP A 221 26.42 8.11 1.23
N PHE A 222 26.06 7.09 0.44
CA PHE A 222 26.32 5.69 0.78
C PHE A 222 27.82 5.40 1.06
N MET A 223 28.74 6.04 0.34
CA MET A 223 30.16 5.79 0.52
C MET A 223 30.69 6.37 1.84
N ILE A 224 30.14 7.49 2.29
CA ILE A 224 30.42 8.04 3.62
C ILE A 224 29.98 7.06 4.70
N ASP A 225 28.74 6.58 4.63
CA ASP A 225 28.17 5.64 5.59
C ASP A 225 28.93 4.32 5.63
N LYS A 226 29.22 3.76 4.46
CA LYS A 226 30.02 2.53 4.33
C LYS A 226 31.39 2.69 4.98
N ASN A 227 32.10 3.78 4.70
CA ASN A 227 33.41 4.04 5.26
C ASN A 227 33.35 4.25 6.78
N MET A 228 32.33 4.98 7.28
CA MET A 228 32.14 5.20 8.71
C MET A 228 31.84 3.89 9.43
N SER A 229 30.94 3.07 8.88
CA SER A 229 30.58 1.76 9.44
C SER A 229 31.74 0.77 9.46
N MET A 230 32.54 0.70 8.40
CA MET A 230 33.60 -0.32 8.27
C MET A 230 34.89 0.09 8.96
N ARG A 231 35.37 1.31 8.76
CA ARG A 231 36.68 1.74 9.25
C ARG A 231 36.71 2.05 10.75
N LYS A 232 35.64 2.62 11.25
CA LYS A 232 35.56 3.10 12.65
C LYS A 232 34.81 2.14 13.57
N LYS A 233 34.26 1.04 13.06
CA LYS A 233 33.36 0.16 13.81
C LYS A 233 32.19 0.92 14.48
N LYS A 234 31.85 2.10 13.96
CA LYS A 234 30.86 3.03 14.49
C LYS A 234 29.51 2.82 13.81
N GLN A 235 29.13 1.59 13.76
CA GLN A 235 27.94 1.19 13.03
C GLN A 235 26.66 1.79 13.59
N ASP A 236 26.60 1.94 14.89
CA ASP A 236 25.42 2.48 15.57
C ASP A 236 25.34 4.02 15.50
N GLU A 237 26.36 4.65 14.94
CA GLU A 237 26.39 6.09 14.71
C GLU A 237 25.86 6.50 13.33
N VAL A 238 25.54 5.52 12.46
CA VAL A 238 25.02 5.74 11.10
C VAL A 238 23.51 5.65 11.09
N PHE A 239 22.82 6.76 10.88
CA PHE A 239 21.38 6.88 10.85
C PHE A 239 20.91 8.18 10.20
N LEU A 240 19.65 8.20 9.82
CA LEU A 240 18.82 9.38 9.61
C LEU A 240 17.81 9.46 10.74
N LEU A 241 17.70 10.58 11.43
CA LEU A 241 16.70 10.85 12.46
C LEU A 241 15.91 12.09 12.09
N ALA A 242 14.61 11.95 11.94
CA ALA A 242 13.69 13.07 11.80
C ALA A 242 12.90 13.25 13.09
N GLU A 243 12.83 14.50 13.57
CA GLU A 243 12.09 14.91 14.73
C GLU A 243 11.02 15.92 14.30
N GLY A 244 9.76 15.58 14.55
CA GLY A 244 8.62 16.49 14.34
C GLY A 244 8.38 17.33 15.58
N ILE A 245 8.27 18.64 15.39
CA ILE A 245 8.24 19.64 16.46
C ILE A 245 6.92 20.44 16.35
N ILE A 246 6.22 20.59 17.48
CA ILE A 246 5.04 21.45 17.65
C ILE A 246 5.26 22.25 18.92
N ASP A 247 5.03 23.56 18.87
CA ASP A 247 5.23 24.49 20.01
C ASP A 247 6.64 24.34 20.64
N GLY A 248 7.66 24.16 19.81
CA GLY A 248 9.04 24.01 20.24
C GLY A 248 9.39 22.68 20.93
N LYS A 249 8.45 21.73 20.97
CA LYS A 249 8.64 20.41 21.59
C LYS A 249 8.67 19.32 20.54
N VAL A 250 9.58 18.35 20.69
CA VAL A 250 9.61 17.15 19.89
C VAL A 250 8.42 16.28 20.28
N VAL A 251 7.52 16.02 19.34
CA VAL A 251 6.28 15.25 19.55
C VAL A 251 6.20 13.96 18.76
N ALA A 252 7.05 13.81 17.74
CA ALA A 252 7.17 12.60 16.93
C ALA A 252 8.62 12.42 16.48
N THR A 253 9.04 11.16 16.32
CA THR A 253 10.36 10.82 15.80
C THR A 253 10.28 9.66 14.83
N HIS A 254 11.13 9.66 13.82
CA HIS A 254 11.35 8.52 12.95
C HIS A 254 12.83 8.36 12.65
N GLU A 255 13.35 7.17 12.86
CA GLU A 255 14.75 6.85 12.61
C GLU A 255 14.87 5.78 11.54
N VAL A 256 15.81 5.96 10.62
CA VAL A 256 16.18 4.99 9.60
C VAL A 256 17.65 4.65 9.71
N ARG A 257 17.98 3.36 9.63
CA ARG A 257 19.33 2.83 9.65
C ARG A 257 19.59 1.92 8.45
N PRO A 258 20.80 1.91 7.90
CA PRO A 258 21.14 0.98 6.84
C PRO A 258 21.11 -0.45 7.37
N ALA A 259 20.30 -1.30 6.74
CA ALA A 259 20.22 -2.72 7.11
C ALA A 259 21.49 -3.45 6.71
N ARG A 260 21.97 -4.31 7.59
CA ARG A 260 23.20 -5.07 7.45
C ARG A 260 22.93 -6.49 6.94
N ARG A 261 23.82 -7.41 7.33
CA ARG A 261 23.64 -8.82 7.01
C ARG A 261 22.31 -9.31 7.59
N PRO A 262 21.52 -10.06 6.81
CA PRO A 262 20.33 -10.72 7.32
C PRO A 262 20.68 -11.70 8.45
N GLU A 263 19.99 -11.60 9.59
CA GLU A 263 20.25 -12.49 10.75
C GLU A 263 18.97 -13.09 11.33
N LYS A 264 17.81 -12.46 11.12
CA LYS A 264 16.55 -12.95 11.65
C LYS A 264 15.37 -12.58 10.77
N LEU A 265 14.27 -13.29 10.94
CA LEU A 265 12.96 -12.89 10.49
C LEU A 265 12.26 -12.09 11.58
N LEU A 266 11.50 -11.09 11.18
CA LEU A 266 10.50 -10.42 12.01
C LEU A 266 9.12 -10.87 11.51
N LEU A 267 8.17 -11.05 12.43
CA LEU A 267 6.78 -11.36 12.10
C LEU A 267 5.86 -10.37 12.82
N TRP A 268 4.86 -9.89 12.10
CA TRP A 268 3.76 -9.14 12.69
C TRP A 268 2.46 -9.42 11.94
N VAL A 269 1.34 -9.14 12.59
CA VAL A 269 0.02 -9.17 11.97
C VAL A 269 -0.40 -7.75 11.62
N ASP A 270 -1.00 -7.60 10.45
CA ASP A 270 -1.66 -6.37 10.03
C ASP A 270 -3.17 -6.54 10.19
N ASN A 271 -3.67 -6.26 11.38
CA ASN A 271 -5.08 -6.36 11.73
C ASN A 271 -5.68 -5.06 12.28
N GLU A 272 -4.87 -4.02 12.43
CA GLU A 272 -5.29 -2.71 12.94
C GLU A 272 -6.20 -2.78 14.18
N ASN A 273 -5.87 -3.67 15.13
CA ASN A 273 -6.64 -3.94 16.36
C ASN A 273 -8.03 -4.56 16.13
N THR A 274 -8.28 -5.16 14.98
CA THR A 274 -9.49 -5.96 14.75
C THR A 274 -9.23 -7.42 15.18
N ASP A 275 -10.21 -8.00 15.87
CA ASP A 275 -10.15 -9.42 16.24
C ASP A 275 -10.40 -10.31 15.01
N LEU A 276 -9.58 -11.34 14.85
CA LEU A 276 -9.83 -12.42 13.90
C LEU A 276 -11.00 -13.28 14.42
N LYS A 277 -12.06 -13.39 13.63
CA LYS A 277 -13.27 -14.16 14.00
C LYS A 277 -13.20 -15.58 13.47
N ALA A 278 -13.58 -16.54 14.29
CA ALA A 278 -13.63 -17.95 13.93
C ALA A 278 -14.94 -18.27 13.18
N ASP A 279 -15.08 -17.74 11.97
CA ASP A 279 -16.25 -17.96 11.09
C ASP A 279 -15.91 -18.75 9.82
N GLY A 280 -14.65 -19.21 9.69
CA GLY A 280 -14.17 -19.97 8.55
C GLY A 280 -13.91 -19.14 7.29
N SER A 281 -14.20 -17.84 7.34
CA SER A 281 -14.01 -16.91 6.21
C SER A 281 -13.09 -15.73 6.55
N ASP A 282 -13.10 -15.28 7.79
CA ASP A 282 -12.28 -14.14 8.23
C ASP A 282 -10.78 -14.47 8.18
N PHE A 283 -9.97 -13.50 7.82
CA PHE A 283 -8.52 -13.68 7.67
C PHE A 283 -7.74 -12.44 8.06
N VAL A 284 -6.48 -12.64 8.39
CA VAL A 284 -5.51 -11.58 8.64
C VAL A 284 -4.31 -11.72 7.71
N THR A 285 -3.66 -10.59 7.43
CA THR A 285 -2.36 -10.59 6.77
C THR A 285 -1.26 -10.70 7.83
N VAL A 286 -0.42 -11.74 7.70
CA VAL A 286 0.82 -11.86 8.46
C VAL A 286 1.97 -11.51 7.56
N VAL A 287 2.85 -10.64 8.01
CA VAL A 287 4.01 -10.17 7.24
C VAL A 287 5.29 -10.67 7.90
N ALA A 288 6.11 -11.36 7.12
CA ALA A 288 7.49 -11.67 7.48
C ALA A 288 8.44 -10.65 6.86
N ALA A 289 9.43 -10.18 7.61
CA ALA A 289 10.49 -9.34 7.09
C ALA A 289 11.87 -9.93 7.35
N ILE A 290 12.74 -9.83 6.36
CA ILE A 290 14.17 -10.14 6.52
C ILE A 290 14.85 -8.97 7.20
N ALA A 291 15.46 -9.21 8.36
CA ALA A 291 16.09 -8.17 9.15
C ALA A 291 17.52 -8.52 9.58
N ASP A 292 18.29 -7.50 9.87
CA ASP A 292 19.57 -7.64 10.55
C ASP A 292 19.37 -7.90 12.08
N LYS A 293 20.46 -8.05 12.82
CA LYS A 293 20.43 -8.29 14.27
C LYS A 293 19.66 -7.21 15.04
N ASN A 294 19.70 -5.96 14.57
CA ASN A 294 19.07 -4.82 15.21
C ASN A 294 17.59 -4.64 14.81
N GLY A 295 17.10 -5.41 13.85
CA GLY A 295 15.72 -5.32 13.35
C GLY A 295 15.56 -4.41 12.13
N ASN A 296 16.63 -3.89 11.56
CA ASN A 296 16.53 -3.10 10.33
C ASN A 296 16.20 -4.00 9.15
N ILE A 297 15.14 -3.69 8.41
CA ILE A 297 14.64 -4.52 7.31
C ILE A 297 15.58 -4.42 6.12
N LYS A 298 16.01 -5.58 5.62
CA LYS A 298 16.87 -5.69 4.43
C LYS A 298 16.04 -5.58 3.15
N ARG A 299 15.87 -4.37 2.64
CA ARG A 299 15.01 -4.07 1.49
C ARG A 299 15.45 -4.79 0.21
N LEU A 300 16.75 -4.81 -0.05
CA LEU A 300 17.34 -5.42 -1.24
C LEU A 300 17.65 -6.92 -1.02
N ASN A 301 16.62 -7.68 -0.66
CA ASN A 301 16.71 -9.12 -0.43
C ASN A 301 15.70 -9.85 -1.32
N ASN A 302 16.11 -10.99 -1.87
CA ASN A 302 15.33 -11.81 -2.81
C ASN A 302 15.10 -13.24 -2.30
N TYR A 303 15.12 -13.46 -0.99
CA TYR A 303 14.82 -14.76 -0.42
C TYR A 303 13.35 -15.15 -0.63
N TYR A 304 13.05 -16.40 -0.34
CA TYR A 304 11.70 -16.91 -0.20
C TYR A 304 11.46 -17.27 1.26
N VAL A 305 10.30 -16.95 1.76
CA VAL A 305 9.85 -17.30 3.11
C VAL A 305 8.81 -18.40 3.01
N LYS A 306 9.04 -19.48 3.75
CA LYS A 306 8.10 -20.57 3.95
C LYS A 306 7.39 -20.34 5.29
N PHE A 307 6.07 -20.39 5.25
CA PHE A 307 5.22 -20.32 6.43
C PHE A 307 4.68 -21.69 6.78
N HIS A 308 4.57 -21.96 8.07
CA HIS A 308 3.90 -23.14 8.64
C HIS A 308 2.90 -22.65 9.69
N VAL A 309 1.69 -23.23 9.69
CA VAL A 309 0.60 -22.84 10.59
C VAL A 309 0.13 -24.07 11.35
N GLU A 310 0.02 -23.93 12.66
CA GLU A 310 -0.52 -24.94 13.59
C GLU A 310 -1.72 -24.34 14.32
N GLY A 311 -2.72 -25.18 14.65
CA GLY A 311 -3.91 -24.77 15.40
C GLY A 311 -5.09 -24.34 14.52
N GLU A 312 -5.87 -23.36 14.98
CA GLU A 312 -7.18 -23.02 14.39
C GLU A 312 -7.09 -21.98 13.24
N GLY A 313 -6.11 -22.19 12.35
CA GLY A 313 -5.89 -21.36 11.17
C GLY A 313 -5.32 -22.12 10.00
N ARG A 314 -5.44 -21.53 8.81
CA ARG A 314 -4.86 -22.08 7.58
C ARG A 314 -4.29 -20.99 6.68
N ILE A 315 -3.30 -21.35 5.87
CA ILE A 315 -2.75 -20.46 4.84
C ILE A 315 -3.70 -20.43 3.64
N LEU A 316 -4.00 -19.23 3.13
CA LEU A 316 -4.69 -19.07 1.87
C LEU A 316 -3.69 -19.05 0.71
N GLY A 317 -3.90 -19.96 -0.25
CA GLY A 317 -3.05 -20.10 -1.42
C GLY A 317 -1.87 -21.05 -1.22
N GLY A 318 -1.27 -21.47 -2.30
CA GLY A 318 -0.17 -22.46 -2.34
C GLY A 318 1.00 -22.02 -3.22
N ALA A 319 1.88 -22.96 -3.50
CA ALA A 319 3.11 -22.73 -4.28
C ALA A 319 2.82 -22.34 -5.73
N ASN A 320 1.71 -22.78 -6.30
CA ASN A 320 1.29 -22.48 -7.67
C ASN A 320 1.02 -20.99 -7.94
N ILE A 321 0.69 -20.22 -6.89
CA ILE A 321 0.49 -18.78 -6.95
C ILE A 321 1.53 -18.01 -6.13
N LEU A 322 2.61 -18.67 -5.72
CA LEU A 322 3.67 -18.11 -4.87
C LEU A 322 3.16 -17.51 -3.55
N ALA A 323 2.08 -18.06 -3.00
CA ALA A 323 1.57 -17.64 -1.70
C ALA A 323 2.39 -18.27 -0.56
N ASN A 324 2.84 -19.52 -0.74
CA ASN A 324 3.71 -20.21 0.20
C ASN A 324 4.52 -21.34 -0.53
N PRO A 325 5.84 -21.25 -0.65
CA PRO A 325 6.70 -20.15 -0.18
C PRO A 325 6.46 -18.82 -0.88
N ALA A 326 6.49 -17.72 -0.11
CA ALA A 326 6.28 -16.38 -0.63
C ALA A 326 7.62 -15.69 -0.98
N PRO A 327 7.75 -15.08 -2.16
CA PRO A 327 8.95 -14.32 -2.50
C PRO A 327 9.04 -13.05 -1.65
N VAL A 328 10.23 -12.75 -1.16
CA VAL A 328 10.50 -11.48 -0.48
C VAL A 328 10.49 -10.35 -1.51
N LYS A 329 9.61 -9.39 -1.33
CA LYS A 329 9.50 -8.19 -2.16
C LYS A 329 9.70 -6.94 -1.30
N TRP A 330 10.72 -6.17 -1.61
CA TRP A 330 11.09 -4.99 -0.83
C TRP A 330 11.26 -5.29 0.67
N GLY A 331 11.97 -6.40 0.95
CA GLY A 331 12.33 -6.84 2.31
C GLY A 331 11.25 -7.59 3.08
N THR A 332 10.05 -7.77 2.52
CA THR A 332 8.92 -8.41 3.19
C THR A 332 8.27 -9.49 2.34
N ALA A 333 7.67 -10.47 2.99
CA ALA A 333 6.84 -11.51 2.39
C ALA A 333 5.54 -11.63 3.20
N PRO A 334 4.39 -11.27 2.63
CA PRO A 334 3.09 -11.41 3.28
C PRO A 334 2.50 -12.80 3.05
N VAL A 335 1.65 -13.23 3.97
CA VAL A 335 0.80 -14.42 3.86
C VAL A 335 -0.57 -14.14 4.45
N LEU A 336 -1.62 -14.69 3.86
CA LEU A 336 -2.98 -14.61 4.40
C LEU A 336 -3.26 -15.83 5.27
N ILE A 337 -3.67 -15.59 6.51
CA ILE A 337 -4.03 -16.62 7.49
C ILE A 337 -5.53 -16.51 7.75
N GLN A 338 -6.27 -17.53 7.33
CA GLN A 338 -7.71 -17.63 7.50
C GLN A 338 -8.01 -18.44 8.75
N SER A 339 -9.01 -18.02 9.52
CA SER A 339 -9.53 -18.75 10.66
C SER A 339 -10.24 -20.04 10.26
N THR A 340 -10.33 -20.99 11.19
CA THR A 340 -11.29 -22.10 11.12
C THR A 340 -12.63 -21.67 11.72
N LEU A 341 -13.60 -22.57 11.77
CA LEU A 341 -14.89 -22.35 12.44
C LEU A 341 -14.78 -22.45 13.98
N LYS A 342 -13.67 -22.94 14.47
CA LYS A 342 -13.43 -23.13 15.89
C LYS A 342 -12.51 -22.04 16.41
N PRO A 343 -12.92 -21.25 17.42
CA PRO A 343 -12.06 -20.26 18.02
C PRO A 343 -10.88 -20.93 18.75
N GLY A 344 -9.71 -20.33 18.67
CA GLY A 344 -8.53 -20.90 19.31
C GLY A 344 -7.22 -20.28 18.86
N LYS A 345 -6.15 -20.86 19.35
CA LYS A 345 -4.79 -20.42 19.07
C LYS A 345 -4.35 -20.81 17.66
N ILE A 346 -3.59 -19.92 17.06
CA ILE A 346 -2.96 -20.08 15.74
C ILE A 346 -1.48 -19.75 15.92
N LYS A 347 -0.61 -20.71 15.68
CA LYS A 347 0.84 -20.52 15.73
C LYS A 347 1.39 -20.49 14.32
N ILE A 348 2.05 -19.43 13.95
CA ILE A 348 2.65 -19.22 12.64
C ILE A 348 4.17 -19.23 12.79
N THR A 349 4.84 -20.15 12.10
CA THR A 349 6.30 -20.20 12.02
C THR A 349 6.73 -19.78 10.62
N ALA A 350 7.65 -18.82 10.51
CA ALA A 350 8.25 -18.41 9.25
C ALA A 350 9.73 -18.76 9.23
N SER A 351 10.19 -19.32 8.12
CA SER A 351 11.60 -19.65 7.85
C SER A 351 11.97 -19.28 6.42
N VAL A 352 13.24 -19.03 6.16
CA VAL A 352 13.70 -18.91 4.76
C VAL A 352 13.68 -20.29 4.11
N LEU A 353 13.44 -20.31 2.79
CA LEU A 353 13.29 -21.57 2.05
C LEU A 353 14.54 -22.44 2.09
N PHE A 354 15.73 -21.81 2.08
CA PHE A 354 17.01 -22.53 2.12
C PHE A 354 17.65 -22.36 3.50
N GLU A 355 18.00 -23.47 4.12
CA GLU A 355 18.67 -23.51 5.41
C GLU A 355 20.17 -23.36 5.27
N GLY A 356 20.84 -22.86 6.33
CA GLY A 356 22.28 -22.74 6.41
C GLY A 356 22.73 -21.86 7.56
N SER A 357 23.94 -22.06 8.05
CA SER A 357 24.50 -21.32 9.20
C SER A 357 24.60 -19.81 9.02
N GLN A 358 24.42 -19.35 7.78
CA GLN A 358 24.50 -17.93 7.40
C GLN A 358 23.09 -17.35 7.10
N MET A 359 22.03 -18.16 7.20
CA MET A 359 20.67 -17.76 6.90
C MET A 359 19.99 -17.11 8.11
N PRO A 360 19.00 -16.24 7.90
CA PRO A 360 18.22 -15.64 8.98
C PRO A 360 17.57 -16.71 9.85
N ALA A 361 17.58 -16.51 11.16
CA ALA A 361 16.84 -17.34 12.11
C ALA A 361 15.33 -17.23 11.84
N SER A 362 14.62 -18.36 11.97
CA SER A 362 13.16 -18.40 11.89
C SER A 362 12.50 -17.59 13.01
N ALA A 363 11.25 -17.19 12.77
CA ALA A 363 10.42 -16.46 13.73
C ALA A 363 9.08 -17.17 13.92
N VAL A 364 8.50 -16.96 15.11
CA VAL A 364 7.18 -17.48 15.49
C VAL A 364 6.28 -16.34 15.91
N LEU A 365 5.03 -16.38 15.48
CA LEU A 365 3.96 -15.48 15.88
C LEU A 365 2.77 -16.31 16.36
N GLU A 366 2.19 -15.93 17.49
CA GLU A 366 0.97 -16.54 18.02
C GLU A 366 -0.18 -15.55 17.90
N LEU A 367 -1.30 -16.02 17.36
CA LEU A 367 -2.57 -15.31 17.25
C LEU A 367 -3.66 -16.11 17.94
N GLU A 368 -4.80 -15.48 18.17
CA GLU A 368 -6.00 -16.15 18.67
C GLU A 368 -7.21 -15.67 17.88
N SER A 369 -7.98 -16.61 17.33
CA SER A 369 -9.29 -16.31 16.75
C SER A 369 -10.37 -16.31 17.82
N LYS A 370 -11.27 -15.33 17.75
CA LYS A 370 -12.39 -15.14 18.69
C LYS A 370 -13.66 -15.78 18.15
N PRO A 371 -14.60 -16.19 19.01
CA PRO A 371 -15.90 -16.70 18.59
C PRO A 371 -16.61 -15.70 17.65
N ALA A 372 -17.21 -16.20 16.58
CA ALA A 372 -18.03 -15.38 15.71
C ALA A 372 -19.34 -15.00 16.42
N ALA A 373 -19.68 -13.70 16.40
CA ALA A 373 -20.91 -13.20 17.00
C ALA A 373 -22.15 -13.36 16.09
N HIS A 374 -21.95 -13.68 14.82
CA HIS A 374 -23.01 -13.81 13.81
C HIS A 374 -23.23 -15.27 13.46
N PRO A 375 -24.42 -15.64 13.00
CA PRO A 375 -24.67 -16.96 12.44
C PRO A 375 -23.64 -17.28 11.36
N LEU A 376 -23.11 -18.51 11.40
CA LEU A 376 -22.21 -18.99 10.37
C LEU A 376 -22.96 -19.06 9.03
N ILE A 377 -22.26 -18.73 7.94
CA ILE A 377 -22.81 -18.85 6.58
C ILE A 377 -22.98 -20.31 6.18
N TYR A 378 -22.24 -21.22 6.83
CA TYR A 378 -22.22 -22.64 6.53
C TYR A 378 -23.13 -23.42 7.49
N THR A 379 -23.73 -24.49 6.99
CA THR A 379 -24.33 -25.54 7.81
C THR A 379 -23.24 -26.36 8.51
N GLU A 380 -23.57 -27.06 9.57
CA GLU A 380 -22.62 -27.96 10.25
C GLU A 380 -22.03 -29.02 9.31
N SER A 381 -22.83 -29.51 8.37
CA SER A 381 -22.38 -30.47 7.36
C SER A 381 -21.39 -29.89 6.37
N GLU A 382 -21.59 -28.64 5.93
CA GLU A 382 -20.66 -27.93 5.06
C GLU A 382 -19.38 -27.56 5.82
N ALA A 383 -19.52 -27.16 7.09
CA ALA A 383 -18.39 -26.86 7.96
C ALA A 383 -17.47 -28.08 8.17
N ALA A 384 -18.03 -29.27 8.26
CA ALA A 384 -17.27 -30.51 8.39
C ALA A 384 -16.42 -30.85 7.14
N LEU A 385 -16.75 -30.27 6.00
CA LEU A 385 -15.97 -30.42 4.75
C LEU A 385 -14.82 -29.43 4.64
N ILE A 386 -14.75 -28.39 5.50
CA ILE A 386 -13.67 -27.41 5.49
C ILE A 386 -12.43 -28.06 6.11
N PRO A 387 -11.31 -28.14 5.39
CA PRO A 387 -10.08 -28.72 5.93
C PRO A 387 -9.62 -27.95 7.18
N MET A 388 -9.43 -28.64 8.29
CA MET A 388 -9.09 -28.07 9.59
C MET A 388 -7.58 -27.93 9.82
N SER A 389 -6.72 -28.33 8.87
CA SER A 389 -5.27 -28.25 9.03
C SER A 389 -4.59 -27.49 7.90
N SER A 390 -3.49 -26.80 8.25
CA SER A 390 -2.60 -26.13 7.30
C SER A 390 -1.91 -27.07 6.31
N ASP A 391 -1.87 -28.38 6.62
CA ASP A 391 -1.24 -29.40 5.79
C ASP A 391 -2.15 -29.91 4.68
N SER A 392 -3.43 -29.52 4.70
CA SER A 392 -4.28 -29.73 3.54
C SER A 392 -3.86 -28.74 2.45
N PRO A 393 -3.16 -29.17 1.39
CA PRO A 393 -2.92 -28.24 0.30
C PRO A 393 -4.28 -27.77 -0.21
N PHE A 394 -4.43 -26.46 -0.38
CA PHE A 394 -5.48 -25.87 -1.20
C PHE A 394 -5.23 -26.33 -2.64
N GLY A 395 -5.40 -27.58 -2.90
CA GLY A 395 -4.96 -28.19 -4.14
C GLY A 395 -5.08 -29.72 -4.18
N GLN A 396 -5.33 -30.36 -3.07
CA GLN A 396 -6.04 -31.63 -3.13
C GLN A 396 -7.52 -31.28 -3.20
N SER A 397 -7.90 -30.77 -4.37
CA SER A 397 -9.29 -30.72 -4.78
C SER A 397 -9.91 -32.09 -4.49
N ALA A 398 -11.03 -32.09 -3.79
CA ALA A 398 -12.05 -33.12 -4.01
C ALA A 398 -12.06 -33.36 -5.53
N ALA A 399 -11.91 -34.58 -5.97
CA ALA A 399 -11.78 -34.90 -7.39
C ALA A 399 -12.80 -34.06 -8.16
N LYS A 400 -12.29 -33.18 -9.03
CA LYS A 400 -13.13 -32.23 -9.77
C LYS A 400 -14.25 -33.04 -10.42
N SER A 401 -15.45 -32.57 -10.30
CA SER A 401 -16.57 -33.19 -10.98
C SER A 401 -16.35 -33.24 -12.49
N ALA A 402 -16.91 -34.16 -13.18
CA ALA A 402 -16.78 -34.28 -14.65
C ALA A 402 -17.16 -32.95 -15.35
N SER A 403 -18.10 -32.18 -14.79
CA SER A 403 -18.49 -30.85 -15.30
C SER A 403 -17.44 -29.79 -15.08
N GLU A 404 -16.72 -29.80 -13.96
CA GLU A 404 -15.63 -28.85 -13.66
C GLU A 404 -14.39 -29.13 -14.52
N LEU A 405 -14.07 -30.41 -14.74
CA LEU A 405 -13.00 -30.81 -15.65
C LEU A 405 -13.29 -30.39 -17.09
N GLU A 406 -14.52 -30.51 -17.53
CA GLU A 406 -14.94 -30.09 -18.85
C GLU A 406 -14.92 -28.57 -19.01
N GLN A 407 -15.37 -27.82 -18.00
CA GLN A 407 -15.26 -26.36 -18.00
C GLN A 407 -13.80 -25.90 -18.04
N GLU A 408 -12.93 -26.54 -17.29
CA GLU A 408 -11.48 -26.21 -17.29
C GLU A 408 -10.85 -26.53 -18.65
N ARG A 409 -11.24 -27.66 -19.29
CA ARG A 409 -10.81 -28.00 -20.64
C ARG A 409 -11.25 -26.94 -21.66
N LEU A 410 -12.51 -26.55 -21.65
CA LEU A 410 -13.06 -25.53 -22.53
C LEU A 410 -12.42 -24.15 -22.31
N LEU A 411 -12.10 -23.81 -21.06
CA LEU A 411 -11.40 -22.58 -20.73
C LEU A 411 -9.97 -22.57 -21.27
N LYS A 412 -9.25 -23.68 -21.14
CA LYS A 412 -7.90 -23.87 -21.71
C LYS A 412 -7.89 -23.78 -23.22
N GLU A 413 -8.86 -24.40 -23.88
CA GLU A 413 -9.00 -24.35 -25.34
C GLU A 413 -9.30 -22.92 -25.82
N ARG A 414 -10.21 -22.22 -25.15
CA ARG A 414 -10.54 -20.81 -25.45
C ARG A 414 -9.32 -19.90 -25.27
N ASN A 415 -8.57 -20.08 -24.21
CA ASN A 415 -7.36 -19.30 -23.97
C ASN A 415 -6.27 -19.59 -25.01
N ALA A 416 -6.12 -20.84 -25.43
CA ALA A 416 -5.17 -21.21 -26.48
C ALA A 416 -5.57 -20.65 -27.85
N GLN A 417 -6.87 -20.61 -28.16
CA GLN A 417 -7.37 -19.94 -29.37
C GLN A 417 -7.10 -18.44 -29.34
N ARG A 418 -7.38 -17.80 -28.21
CA ARG A 418 -7.15 -16.36 -28.02
C ARG A 418 -5.67 -15.99 -28.16
N LEU A 419 -4.77 -16.81 -27.64
CA LEU A 419 -3.33 -16.63 -27.81
C LEU A 419 -2.93 -16.69 -29.30
N LYS A 420 -3.42 -17.67 -30.04
CA LYS A 420 -3.18 -17.78 -31.48
C LYS A 420 -3.71 -16.58 -32.28
N GLU A 421 -4.88 -16.05 -31.89
CA GLU A 421 -5.43 -14.85 -32.50
C GLU A 421 -4.58 -13.61 -32.24
N VAL A 422 -4.07 -13.46 -31.00
CA VAL A 422 -3.15 -12.38 -30.64
C VAL A 422 -1.82 -12.49 -31.39
N GLU A 423 -1.26 -13.69 -31.46
CA GLU A 423 -0.02 -13.94 -32.23
C GLU A 423 -0.21 -13.63 -33.73
N LYS A 424 -1.33 -14.02 -34.29
CA LYS A 424 -1.68 -13.70 -35.69
C LYS A 424 -1.83 -12.19 -35.91
N GLN A 425 -2.52 -11.49 -35.01
CA GLN A 425 -2.64 -10.03 -35.08
C GLN A 425 -1.28 -9.33 -34.96
N GLN A 426 -0.38 -9.82 -34.10
CA GLN A 426 0.97 -9.29 -33.97
C GLN A 426 1.81 -9.54 -35.22
N ALA A 427 1.67 -10.70 -35.85
CA ALA A 427 2.34 -11.01 -37.13
C ALA A 427 1.82 -10.08 -38.25
N ASP A 428 0.52 -9.91 -38.37
CA ASP A 428 -0.11 -9.02 -39.37
C ASP A 428 0.29 -7.54 -39.17
N PHE A 429 0.59 -7.11 -37.93
CA PHE A 429 1.13 -5.78 -37.62
C PHE A 429 2.61 -5.64 -37.97
N GLY A 430 3.36 -6.73 -37.89
CA GLY A 430 4.80 -6.75 -38.22
C GLY A 430 5.08 -6.72 -39.73
N GLU A 431 4.17 -7.27 -40.52
CA GLU A 431 4.30 -7.30 -42.00
C GLU A 431 3.85 -5.97 -42.68
N LYS A 432 3.23 -5.05 -41.91
CA LYS A 432 2.79 -3.72 -42.43
C LYS A 432 3.75 -2.58 -42.14
N LYS A 433 4.96 -2.87 -41.70
CA LYS A 433 6.09 -1.94 -41.58
C LYS A 433 7.17 -2.31 -42.60
#